data_511a1fdf151ecf8c394028c40409b79a
#
_entry.id   511a1fdf151ecf8c394028c40409b79a
#
_cell.length_a   1.000
_cell.length_b   1.000
_cell.length_c   1.000
_cell.angle_alpha   90.00
_cell.angle_beta   90.00
_cell.angle_gamma   90.00
#
_symmetry.space_group_name_H-M   'P 1'
#
loop_
_entity.id
_entity.type
_entity.pdbx_description
1 polymer ?
#
loop_
_entity_poly.entity_id
_entity_poly.type
_entity_poly.pdbx_seq_one_letter_code
_entity_poly.pdbx_strand_id
1 'polypeptide(L)'
;MKQPSELLQEHSVHKENIVTPTNVNAKDIEARLVRVNGLVQGVGFRPTVWRIAAALNLRGEVFNDPQGVGVRLEGDPQALDAFPAALRRECPPLARIDTLEIFPAETVGFTDFRIVKSETAGEVSTMITPDASVCRACLTEVFTPANRRSRYAFTNCTHCGPRFTITRALPYDRPQTSMAVFPMCPACLKEYENPADRRFHAQPNACPVCGPELSWTDARGHLIPEAGDPVRAAAAVIARGEIVAVKGIGGFHLVCDARNPLAVERLRARKGRGEKPLAVMAANTQSIREFVHVSAAEEKMLLSPAHPIVLLERIESDEDPTKPRLELPGIADGVSELGVMLPYTPLHALLFHALEGEPAEADWFEKRLCPSLLVMTSANPGGEPLVIDNDEAVLRLGQIADKFLMHNREILIRCDDSVVRFVNDLPLWVRRGRGVTPEAVQIQAVPAAQGCRAPHAVLAAGSFLKNAAALTRGSELFLTQHIGDLENVASCQALELAAEHLEKILDEAPDAYACDLHPDFFSAQLAQKLAHEHQKPLVAIAHHAAHVGAVMAEAGRSTRTIGAALDGVGLGPDGSVWGGELLACSAEGFERLGTLEALPL
;
A
#
# COMPACT_ATOMS: atom_id res chain seq x y z
N MET A 1 69.76 27.52 -14.43
CA MET A 1 70.42 27.67 -13.10
C MET A 1 69.40 27.45 -12.02
N LYS A 2 69.64 26.51 -11.12
CA LYS A 2 69.02 26.21 -9.81
C LYS A 2 67.59 25.63 -9.81
N GLN A 3 67.53 24.32 -9.53
CA GLN A 3 66.45 23.67 -8.77
C GLN A 3 66.32 24.24 -7.39
N PRO A 4 65.19 24.08 -6.73
CA PRO A 4 65.19 23.45 -5.42
C PRO A 4 64.26 22.24 -5.28
N SER A 5 64.81 21.27 -4.62
CA SER A 5 64.25 20.11 -3.97
C SER A 5 63.48 20.46 -2.72
N GLU A 6 62.62 19.49 -2.26
CA GLU A 6 62.10 19.26 -0.92
C GLU A 6 60.86 20.00 -0.48
N LEU A 7 59.76 19.21 -0.43
CA LEU A 7 58.95 19.00 0.77
C LEU A 7 57.91 17.88 0.51
N LEU A 8 58.38 16.65 0.71
CA LEU A 8 57.49 15.48 0.94
C LEU A 8 57.09 15.52 2.42
N GLN A 9 55.84 15.82 2.73
CA GLN A 9 55.25 15.50 4.03
C GLN A 9 54.34 14.26 3.85
N GLU A 10 54.76 13.24 4.56
CA GLU A 10 54.08 11.95 4.72
C GLU A 10 52.69 12.11 5.30
N HIS A 11 51.67 11.73 4.55
CA HIS A 11 50.39 11.35 5.14
C HIS A 11 50.38 9.84 5.38
N SER A 12 50.44 9.49 6.64
CA SER A 12 50.32 8.13 7.13
C SER A 12 48.92 7.55 6.74
N VAL A 13 48.93 6.59 5.84
CA VAL A 13 47.81 5.72 5.53
C VAL A 13 47.58 4.83 6.74
N HIS A 14 46.48 5.03 7.47
CA HIS A 14 46.00 4.04 8.43
C HIS A 14 45.76 2.70 7.71
N LYS A 15 46.58 1.74 7.99
CA LYS A 15 46.31 0.34 7.66
C LYS A 15 45.08 -0.10 8.45
N GLU A 16 43.96 -0.24 7.76
CA GLU A 16 42.84 -1.00 8.28
C GLU A 16 43.31 -2.42 8.54
N ASN A 17 43.15 -2.87 9.77
CA ASN A 17 43.41 -4.21 10.20
C ASN A 17 42.48 -5.16 9.43
N ILE A 18 43.01 -5.87 8.47
CA ILE A 18 42.42 -7.07 7.92
C ILE A 18 42.40 -8.09 9.06
N VAL A 19 41.26 -8.27 9.69
CA VAL A 19 41.00 -9.36 10.63
C VAL A 19 41.04 -10.64 9.80
N THR A 20 42.15 -11.37 9.91
CA THR A 20 42.25 -12.75 9.42
C THR A 20 41.16 -13.58 10.09
N PRO A 21 40.43 -14.44 9.34
CA PRO A 21 39.42 -15.29 9.94
C PRO A 21 40.06 -16.19 10.98
N THR A 22 39.69 -16.03 12.24
CA THR A 22 40.07 -16.94 13.31
C THR A 22 39.53 -18.31 12.97
N ASN A 23 40.43 -19.30 12.90
CA ASN A 23 40.09 -20.73 12.80
C ASN A 23 39.20 -21.12 13.98
N VAL A 24 37.89 -21.20 13.75
CA VAL A 24 36.92 -21.70 14.75
C VAL A 24 37.20 -23.21 14.90
N ASN A 25 37.58 -23.65 16.08
CA ASN A 25 37.76 -25.06 16.41
C ASN A 25 36.41 -25.78 16.17
N ALA A 26 36.44 -26.92 15.52
CA ALA A 26 35.26 -27.75 15.19
C ALA A 26 34.45 -28.22 16.42
N LYS A 27 34.92 -27.93 17.65
CA LYS A 27 34.24 -28.25 18.91
C LYS A 27 33.26 -27.19 19.42
N ASP A 28 33.24 -25.99 18.81
CA ASP A 28 32.44 -24.85 19.30
C ASP A 28 31.33 -24.44 18.31
N ILE A 29 30.96 -25.32 17.36
CA ILE A 29 29.87 -25.05 16.41
C ILE A 29 28.56 -25.57 17.00
N GLU A 30 27.61 -24.66 17.22
CA GLU A 30 26.23 -24.98 17.59
C GLU A 30 25.29 -24.84 16.39
N ALA A 31 24.11 -25.45 16.49
CA ALA A 31 23.03 -25.30 15.53
C ALA A 31 21.74 -24.85 16.18
N ARG A 32 20.98 -23.98 15.48
CA ARG A 32 19.66 -23.51 15.92
C ARG A 32 18.67 -23.48 14.75
N LEU A 33 17.42 -23.79 15.05
CA LEU A 33 16.29 -23.55 14.16
C LEU A 33 15.53 -22.32 14.68
N VAL A 34 15.47 -21.28 13.85
CA VAL A 34 14.69 -20.07 14.11
C VAL A 34 13.40 -20.12 13.30
N ARG A 35 12.27 -19.97 13.97
CA ARG A 35 10.94 -19.84 13.35
C ARG A 35 10.46 -18.42 13.45
N VAL A 36 10.02 -17.87 12.32
CA VAL A 36 9.53 -16.50 12.24
C VAL A 36 8.16 -16.49 11.57
N ASN A 37 7.16 -15.98 12.30
CA ASN A 37 5.82 -15.79 11.81
C ASN A 37 5.48 -14.31 11.69
N GLY A 38 4.52 -13.97 10.82
CA GLY A 38 4.10 -12.63 10.51
C GLY A 38 4.12 -12.36 9.01
N LEU A 39 4.14 -11.09 8.63
CA LEU A 39 4.28 -10.68 7.23
C LEU A 39 5.76 -10.77 6.81
N VAL A 40 6.23 -11.99 6.51
CA VAL A 40 7.65 -12.28 6.25
C VAL A 40 7.92 -12.91 4.88
N GLN A 41 6.88 -13.07 4.05
CA GLN A 41 7.02 -13.61 2.71
C GLN A 41 6.72 -12.53 1.65
N GLY A 42 7.39 -12.58 0.48
CA GLY A 42 7.22 -11.60 -0.61
C GLY A 42 7.78 -10.19 -0.33
N VAL A 43 8.40 -9.97 0.81
CA VAL A 43 8.86 -8.65 1.31
C VAL A 43 10.38 -8.49 1.38
N GLY A 44 11.14 -9.40 0.77
CA GLY A 44 12.61 -9.40 0.83
C GLY A 44 13.18 -9.97 2.14
N PHE A 45 12.39 -10.73 2.91
CA PHE A 45 12.79 -11.27 4.20
C PHE A 45 13.93 -12.30 4.06
N ARG A 46 13.80 -13.31 3.19
CA ARG A 46 14.83 -14.33 2.95
C ARG A 46 16.19 -13.74 2.53
N PRO A 47 16.28 -12.78 1.56
CA PRO A 47 17.54 -12.10 1.26
C PRO A 47 18.12 -11.32 2.45
N THR A 48 17.27 -10.76 3.32
CA THR A 48 17.75 -10.08 4.54
C THR A 48 18.33 -11.08 5.53
N VAL A 49 17.66 -12.22 5.76
CA VAL A 49 18.23 -13.34 6.55
C VAL A 49 19.57 -13.79 6.00
N TRP A 50 19.68 -13.98 4.68
CA TRP A 50 20.93 -14.36 4.01
C TRP A 50 22.05 -13.34 4.26
N ARG A 51 21.79 -12.05 4.13
CA ARG A 51 22.78 -10.99 4.39
C ARG A 51 23.25 -10.97 5.84
N ILE A 52 22.32 -11.11 6.78
CA ILE A 52 22.64 -11.14 8.22
C ILE A 52 23.47 -12.37 8.56
N ALA A 53 23.09 -13.55 8.06
CA ALA A 53 23.84 -14.78 8.25
C ALA A 53 25.27 -14.65 7.69
N ALA A 54 25.42 -14.10 6.48
CA ALA A 54 26.72 -13.84 5.87
C ALA A 54 27.57 -12.86 6.69
N ALA A 55 26.97 -11.76 7.19
CA ALA A 55 27.65 -10.77 8.02
C ALA A 55 28.12 -11.34 9.38
N LEU A 56 27.39 -12.31 9.92
CA LEU A 56 27.72 -13.00 11.16
C LEU A 56 28.55 -14.28 10.96
N ASN A 57 28.99 -14.57 9.70
CA ASN A 57 29.69 -15.80 9.33
C ASN A 57 28.93 -17.08 9.74
N LEU A 58 27.60 -17.05 9.76
CA LEU A 58 26.75 -18.20 10.01
C LEU A 58 26.53 -18.98 8.70
N ARG A 59 26.42 -20.29 8.82
CA ARG A 59 26.09 -21.21 7.73
C ARG A 59 24.70 -21.76 7.93
N GLY A 60 24.10 -22.33 6.87
CA GLY A 60 22.76 -22.89 6.99
C GLY A 60 21.86 -22.61 5.82
N GLU A 61 20.57 -22.51 6.11
CA GLU A 61 19.56 -22.27 5.08
C GLU A 61 18.35 -21.51 5.60
N VAL A 62 17.69 -20.77 4.69
CA VAL A 62 16.39 -20.14 4.92
C VAL A 62 15.38 -20.64 3.90
N PHE A 63 14.19 -21.00 4.36
CA PHE A 63 13.09 -21.53 3.56
C PHE A 63 11.75 -20.97 4.03
N ASN A 64 10.79 -20.95 3.11
CA ASN A 64 9.38 -20.70 3.47
C ASN A 64 8.68 -22.04 3.63
N ASP A 65 7.77 -22.08 4.58
CA ASP A 65 6.79 -23.16 4.74
C ASP A 65 5.41 -22.57 5.12
N PRO A 66 4.36 -23.39 5.23
CA PRO A 66 3.02 -22.92 5.58
C PRO A 66 2.93 -22.18 6.92
N GLN A 67 3.88 -22.38 7.80
CA GLN A 67 3.93 -21.77 9.14
C GLN A 67 4.77 -20.48 9.19
N GLY A 68 5.33 -20.02 8.07
CA GLY A 68 6.11 -18.79 8.02
C GLY A 68 7.48 -18.97 7.36
N VAL A 69 8.54 -18.51 8.04
CA VAL A 69 9.94 -18.66 7.59
C VAL A 69 10.71 -19.49 8.59
N GLY A 70 11.32 -20.57 8.11
CA GLY A 70 12.28 -21.37 8.84
C GLY A 70 13.71 -20.97 8.51
N VAL A 71 14.59 -20.84 9.51
CA VAL A 71 16.00 -20.54 9.33
C VAL A 71 16.81 -21.55 10.15
N ARG A 72 17.58 -22.40 9.48
CA ARG A 72 18.59 -23.26 10.13
C ARG A 72 19.92 -22.56 10.13
N LEU A 73 20.54 -22.44 11.28
CA LEU A 73 21.79 -21.72 11.50
C LEU A 73 22.81 -22.63 12.16
N GLU A 74 24.04 -22.60 11.67
CA GLU A 74 25.20 -23.21 12.28
C GLU A 74 26.34 -22.21 12.39
N GLY A 75 27.03 -22.16 13.52
CA GLY A 75 28.16 -21.27 13.72
C GLY A 75 28.57 -21.09 15.17
N ASP A 76 29.33 -20.04 15.40
CA ASP A 76 29.75 -19.63 16.73
C ASP A 76 28.54 -19.29 17.62
N PRO A 77 28.49 -19.74 18.89
CA PRO A 77 27.38 -19.47 19.80
C PRO A 77 27.05 -17.98 19.97
N GLN A 78 28.07 -17.09 20.00
CA GLN A 78 27.86 -15.65 20.14
C GLN A 78 27.24 -15.05 18.89
N ALA A 79 27.64 -15.54 17.70
CA ALA A 79 27.05 -15.14 16.42
C ALA A 79 25.59 -15.60 16.32
N LEU A 80 25.28 -16.80 16.79
CA LEU A 80 23.91 -17.33 16.89
C LEU A 80 23.04 -16.51 17.85
N ASP A 81 23.58 -16.08 19.00
CA ASP A 81 22.90 -15.22 19.96
C ASP A 81 22.65 -13.79 19.40
N ALA A 82 23.53 -13.29 18.57
CA ALA A 82 23.39 -11.97 17.95
C ALA A 82 22.35 -11.93 16.80
N PHE A 83 22.08 -13.07 16.16
CA PHE A 83 21.24 -13.15 14.96
C PHE A 83 19.79 -12.61 15.18
N PRO A 84 19.04 -12.96 16.24
CA PRO A 84 17.67 -12.48 16.44
C PRO A 84 17.59 -10.95 16.59
N ALA A 85 18.55 -10.37 17.30
CA ALA A 85 18.61 -8.92 17.46
C ALA A 85 18.94 -8.21 16.14
N ALA A 86 19.87 -8.76 15.35
CA ALA A 86 20.20 -8.27 14.03
C ALA A 86 18.99 -8.38 13.08
N LEU A 87 18.24 -9.49 13.12
CA LEU A 87 17.07 -9.70 12.28
C LEU A 87 15.95 -8.69 12.60
N ARG A 88 15.71 -8.39 13.86
CA ARG A 88 14.73 -7.35 14.25
C ARG A 88 15.18 -5.95 13.83
N ARG A 89 16.46 -5.62 13.97
CA ARG A 89 17.04 -4.33 13.58
C ARG A 89 17.00 -4.09 12.06
N GLU A 90 17.26 -5.12 11.27
CA GLU A 90 17.38 -5.06 9.83
C GLU A 90 16.14 -5.60 9.11
N CYS A 91 15.02 -5.75 9.85
CA CYS A 91 13.74 -6.19 9.30
C CYS A 91 13.36 -5.33 8.09
N PRO A 92 13.02 -5.92 6.93
CA PRO A 92 12.61 -5.15 5.76
C PRO A 92 11.40 -4.25 6.06
N PRO A 93 11.30 -3.07 5.44
CA PRO A 93 10.24 -2.11 5.74
C PRO A 93 8.80 -2.62 5.54
N LEU A 94 8.62 -3.62 4.68
CA LEU A 94 7.32 -4.26 4.42
C LEU A 94 7.10 -5.52 5.25
N ALA A 95 8.12 -5.97 5.99
CA ALA A 95 8.00 -7.16 6.84
C ALA A 95 7.51 -6.77 8.23
N ARG A 96 6.74 -7.68 8.83
CA ARG A 96 6.34 -7.62 10.23
C ARG A 96 6.61 -8.98 10.87
N ILE A 97 7.39 -8.97 11.96
CA ILE A 97 7.68 -10.16 12.75
C ILE A 97 6.71 -10.17 13.92
N ASP A 98 5.73 -11.06 13.89
CA ASP A 98 4.76 -11.24 14.97
C ASP A 98 5.34 -12.13 16.06
N THR A 99 5.91 -13.29 15.68
CA THR A 99 6.62 -14.17 16.61
C THR A 99 8.00 -14.56 16.06
N LEU A 100 8.96 -14.74 16.96
CA LEU A 100 10.28 -15.28 16.67
C LEU A 100 10.65 -16.27 17.77
N GLU A 101 10.72 -17.53 17.40
CA GLU A 101 11.02 -18.64 18.31
C GLU A 101 12.35 -19.31 17.90
N ILE A 102 13.11 -19.75 18.90
CA ILE A 102 14.43 -20.34 18.69
C ILE A 102 14.46 -21.71 19.36
N PHE A 103 14.81 -22.73 18.60
CA PHE A 103 14.91 -24.11 19.04
C PHE A 103 16.34 -24.61 18.87
N PRO A 104 16.85 -25.44 19.78
CA PRO A 104 18.06 -26.20 19.55
C PRO A 104 17.93 -27.10 18.31
N ALA A 105 18.99 -27.25 17.54
CA ALA A 105 19.01 -28.13 16.37
C ALA A 105 20.32 -28.95 16.34
N GLU A 106 20.30 -30.04 15.61
CA GLU A 106 21.51 -30.83 15.34
C GLU A 106 22.31 -30.18 14.21
N THR A 107 23.64 -30.24 14.31
CA THR A 107 24.54 -29.76 13.27
C THR A 107 24.48 -30.71 12.08
N VAL A 108 24.26 -30.16 10.88
CA VAL A 108 24.22 -30.89 9.59
C VAL A 108 25.54 -30.75 8.85
N GLY A 109 26.35 -29.74 9.19
CA GLY A 109 27.64 -29.45 8.56
C GLY A 109 27.51 -28.60 7.29
N PHE A 110 26.70 -27.58 7.31
CA PHE A 110 26.58 -26.65 6.20
C PHE A 110 27.95 -26.00 5.87
N THR A 111 28.24 -25.85 4.59
CA THR A 111 29.46 -25.19 4.10
C THR A 111 29.25 -23.70 3.80
N ASP A 112 28.04 -23.31 3.50
CA ASP A 112 27.62 -21.96 3.14
C ASP A 112 26.24 -21.65 3.73
N PHE A 113 25.72 -20.43 3.50
CA PHE A 113 24.34 -20.08 3.79
C PHE A 113 23.56 -19.93 2.49
N ARG A 114 22.44 -20.64 2.35
CA ARG A 114 21.64 -20.67 1.12
C ARG A 114 20.17 -20.33 1.33
N ILE A 115 19.55 -19.78 0.28
CA ILE A 115 18.10 -19.60 0.20
C ILE A 115 17.53 -20.81 -0.53
N VAL A 116 16.71 -21.61 0.15
CA VAL A 116 16.09 -22.80 -0.44
C VAL A 116 14.77 -22.39 -1.09
N LYS A 117 14.44 -23.02 -2.23
CA LYS A 117 13.11 -22.88 -2.83
C LYS A 117 12.06 -23.43 -1.88
N SER A 118 10.92 -22.75 -1.80
CA SER A 118 9.78 -23.21 -0.98
C SER A 118 9.37 -24.63 -1.41
N GLU A 119 9.21 -25.53 -0.46
CA GLU A 119 8.61 -26.84 -0.73
C GLU A 119 7.11 -26.64 -0.93
N THR A 120 6.60 -27.03 -2.10
CA THR A 120 5.20 -26.85 -2.52
C THR A 120 4.26 -27.90 -1.92
N ALA A 121 4.59 -28.56 -0.84
CA ALA A 121 3.75 -29.54 -0.17
C ALA A 121 3.07 -28.93 1.06
N GLY A 122 1.89 -28.29 0.86
CA GLY A 122 1.05 -27.71 1.91
C GLY A 122 0.21 -26.56 1.39
N GLU A 123 -0.88 -26.23 2.09
CA GLU A 123 -1.71 -25.05 1.84
C GLU A 123 -0.82 -23.80 1.79
N VAL A 124 -0.91 -23.03 0.70
CA VAL A 124 -0.09 -21.84 0.47
C VAL A 124 -0.64 -20.72 1.36
N SER A 125 -0.04 -20.51 2.53
CA SER A 125 -0.38 -19.39 3.44
C SER A 125 0.33 -18.08 3.10
N THR A 126 0.81 -17.93 1.86
CA THR A 126 1.48 -16.71 1.41
C THR A 126 0.48 -15.59 1.28
N MET A 127 0.68 -14.50 2.02
CA MET A 127 -0.09 -13.27 1.87
C MET A 127 0.50 -12.39 0.77
N ILE A 128 -0.38 -11.76 -0.02
CA ILE A 128 0.04 -10.67 -0.91
C ILE A 128 0.13 -9.40 -0.07
N THR A 129 1.27 -8.73 -0.14
CA THR A 129 1.45 -7.45 0.52
C THR A 129 0.75 -6.33 -0.25
N PRO A 130 0.33 -5.25 0.42
CA PRO A 130 -0.12 -4.03 -0.25
C PRO A 130 0.93 -3.47 -1.21
N ASP A 131 0.47 -2.65 -2.15
CA ASP A 131 1.37 -1.82 -2.95
C ASP A 131 2.15 -0.87 -2.05
N ALA A 132 3.45 -0.76 -2.27
CA ALA A 132 4.31 0.06 -1.44
C ALA A 132 4.88 1.26 -2.20
N SER A 133 5.01 2.39 -1.49
CA SER A 133 5.64 3.59 -2.01
C SER A 133 7.08 3.33 -2.44
N VAL A 134 7.58 4.14 -3.38
CA VAL A 134 8.98 4.07 -3.82
C VAL A 134 9.94 4.37 -2.68
N CYS A 135 10.92 3.51 -2.45
CA CYS A 135 11.90 3.70 -1.39
C CYS A 135 13.00 4.71 -1.80
N ARG A 136 13.64 5.31 -0.80
CA ARG A 136 14.73 6.28 -0.97
C ARG A 136 15.81 5.78 -1.93
N ALA A 137 16.29 4.55 -1.76
CA ALA A 137 17.34 3.99 -2.61
C ALA A 137 16.94 3.88 -4.09
N CYS A 138 15.65 3.61 -4.38
CA CYS A 138 15.13 3.63 -5.75
C CYS A 138 15.02 5.04 -6.31
N LEU A 139 14.59 6.03 -5.50
CA LEU A 139 14.56 7.44 -5.91
C LEU A 139 15.96 7.96 -6.20
N THR A 140 16.95 7.66 -5.35
CA THR A 140 18.35 8.03 -5.61
C THR A 140 18.85 7.49 -6.96
N GLU A 141 18.54 6.24 -7.29
CA GLU A 141 18.88 5.69 -8.62
C GLU A 141 18.19 6.43 -9.77
N VAL A 142 16.92 6.81 -9.61
CA VAL A 142 16.16 7.56 -10.61
C VAL A 142 16.77 8.93 -10.89
N PHE A 143 17.31 9.59 -9.85
CA PHE A 143 17.91 10.92 -9.96
C PHE A 143 19.44 10.91 -10.11
N THR A 144 20.07 9.74 -10.20
CA THR A 144 21.51 9.61 -10.47
C THR A 144 21.75 9.44 -11.99
N PRO A 145 22.33 10.43 -12.70
CA PRO A 145 22.45 10.38 -14.17
C PRO A 145 23.23 9.17 -14.70
N ALA A 146 24.24 8.70 -13.94
CA ALA A 146 25.05 7.54 -14.33
C ALA A 146 24.37 6.19 -14.10
N ASN A 147 23.22 6.16 -13.43
CA ASN A 147 22.49 4.92 -13.17
C ASN A 147 21.71 4.48 -14.42
N ARG A 148 21.69 3.17 -14.71
CA ARG A 148 20.95 2.60 -15.85
C ARG A 148 19.43 2.79 -15.76
N ARG A 149 18.89 3.15 -14.56
CA ARG A 149 17.49 3.48 -14.31
C ARG A 149 17.28 4.98 -14.10
N SER A 150 18.27 5.81 -14.49
CA SER A 150 18.08 7.26 -14.46
C SER A 150 16.79 7.65 -15.19
N ARG A 151 15.93 8.46 -14.56
CA ARG A 151 14.62 8.90 -15.07
C ARG A 151 13.61 7.79 -15.42
N TYR A 152 13.81 6.55 -14.93
CA TYR A 152 12.90 5.44 -15.21
C TYR A 152 11.73 5.41 -14.23
N ALA A 153 10.52 5.67 -14.71
CA ALA A 153 9.29 5.82 -13.93
C ALA A 153 8.79 4.54 -13.23
N PHE A 154 9.36 3.37 -13.54
CA PHE A 154 8.95 2.07 -12.98
C PHE A 154 10.04 1.42 -12.13
N THR A 155 11.02 2.21 -11.69
CA THR A 155 12.08 1.73 -10.80
C THR A 155 11.52 1.25 -9.49
N ASN A 156 11.88 0.02 -9.10
CA ASN A 156 11.44 -0.62 -7.86
C ASN A 156 12.48 -1.62 -7.34
N CYS A 157 12.24 -2.17 -6.15
CA CYS A 157 12.99 -3.27 -5.58
C CYS A 157 12.08 -4.16 -4.70
N THR A 158 12.65 -5.08 -3.90
CA THR A 158 11.86 -5.93 -2.99
C THR A 158 11.15 -5.14 -1.88
N HIS A 159 11.57 -3.91 -1.58
CA HIS A 159 11.03 -3.07 -0.52
C HIS A 159 10.01 -2.02 -1.01
N CYS A 160 9.72 -1.94 -2.31
CA CYS A 160 8.86 -0.90 -2.86
C CYS A 160 8.21 -1.31 -4.18
N GLY A 161 7.24 -0.52 -4.63
CA GLY A 161 6.55 -0.69 -5.90
C GLY A 161 5.27 -1.52 -5.81
N PRO A 162 4.64 -1.84 -6.94
CA PRO A 162 3.34 -2.50 -6.99
C PRO A 162 3.43 -3.97 -6.56
N ARG A 163 2.35 -4.45 -5.95
CA ARG A 163 2.14 -5.82 -5.49
C ARG A 163 0.70 -6.26 -5.76
N PHE A 164 -0.24 -5.80 -4.90
CA PHE A 164 -1.66 -6.14 -4.97
C PHE A 164 -2.26 -5.79 -6.33
N THR A 165 -2.05 -4.58 -6.81
CA THR A 165 -2.67 -4.08 -8.06
C THR A 165 -2.18 -4.78 -9.32
N ILE A 166 -1.08 -5.52 -9.26
CA ILE A 166 -0.51 -6.24 -10.41
C ILE A 166 -0.62 -7.77 -10.30
N THR A 167 -1.24 -8.32 -9.24
CA THR A 167 -1.27 -9.76 -8.96
C THR A 167 -2.57 -10.39 -9.42
N ARG A 168 -2.50 -11.49 -10.18
CA ARG A 168 -3.65 -12.27 -10.67
C ARG A 168 -4.06 -13.36 -9.69
N ALA A 169 -3.09 -14.06 -9.14
CA ALA A 169 -3.27 -15.22 -8.27
C ALA A 169 -1.99 -15.52 -7.49
N LEU A 170 -2.10 -16.40 -6.49
CA LEU A 170 -0.94 -16.99 -5.80
C LEU A 170 -0.36 -18.18 -6.60
N PRO A 171 0.92 -18.52 -6.41
CA PRO A 171 1.93 -17.78 -5.62
C PRO A 171 2.32 -16.45 -6.27
N TYR A 172 2.75 -15.47 -5.46
CA TYR A 172 3.24 -14.18 -5.95
C TYR A 172 4.56 -14.34 -6.72
N ASP A 173 4.45 -14.73 -7.96
CA ASP A 173 5.55 -14.90 -8.91
C ASP A 173 5.27 -14.11 -10.19
N ARG A 174 6.33 -13.69 -10.90
CA ARG A 174 6.21 -12.82 -12.08
C ARG A 174 5.20 -13.32 -13.14
N PRO A 175 5.10 -14.62 -13.46
CA PRO A 175 4.08 -15.14 -14.38
C PRO A 175 2.64 -14.88 -13.92
N GLN A 176 2.40 -14.79 -12.62
CA GLN A 176 1.10 -14.50 -12.01
C GLN A 176 0.85 -12.99 -11.81
N THR A 177 1.64 -12.13 -12.45
CA THR A 177 1.49 -10.68 -12.39
C THR A 177 1.33 -10.07 -13.78
N SER A 178 0.87 -8.82 -13.85
CA SER A 178 0.86 -8.06 -15.11
C SER A 178 2.27 -7.79 -15.67
N MET A 179 3.33 -8.12 -14.92
CA MET A 179 4.71 -8.04 -15.39
C MET A 179 5.15 -9.24 -16.25
N ALA A 180 4.32 -10.27 -16.39
CA ALA A 180 4.62 -11.46 -17.21
C ALA A 180 4.92 -11.12 -18.68
N VAL A 181 4.28 -10.07 -19.21
CA VAL A 181 4.47 -9.62 -20.60
C VAL A 181 5.78 -8.84 -20.84
N PHE A 182 6.55 -8.57 -19.78
CA PHE A 182 7.83 -7.86 -19.83
C PHE A 182 8.99 -8.81 -19.46
N PRO A 183 9.55 -9.59 -20.42
CA PRO A 183 10.68 -10.47 -20.15
C PRO A 183 11.90 -9.68 -19.70
N MET A 184 12.55 -10.11 -18.62
CA MET A 184 13.72 -9.42 -18.10
C MET A 184 14.91 -9.50 -19.06
N CYS A 185 15.58 -8.37 -19.30
CA CYS A 185 16.86 -8.35 -20.00
C CYS A 185 17.97 -9.04 -19.13
N PRO A 186 19.10 -9.46 -19.71
CA PRO A 186 20.16 -10.16 -18.97
C PRO A 186 20.64 -9.41 -17.72
N ALA A 187 20.71 -8.08 -17.76
CA ALA A 187 21.13 -7.28 -16.62
C ALA A 187 20.08 -7.30 -15.48
N CYS A 188 18.77 -7.23 -15.80
CA CYS A 188 17.71 -7.35 -14.80
C CYS A 188 17.60 -8.77 -14.25
N LEU A 189 17.82 -9.79 -15.08
CA LEU A 189 17.82 -11.20 -14.64
C LEU A 189 18.97 -11.46 -13.65
N LYS A 190 20.17 -10.95 -13.95
CA LYS A 190 21.32 -11.05 -13.03
C LYS A 190 21.04 -10.45 -11.65
N GLU A 191 20.38 -9.29 -11.58
CA GLU A 191 19.97 -8.68 -10.31
C GLU A 191 18.90 -9.54 -9.61
N TYR A 192 17.93 -10.05 -10.38
CA TYR A 192 16.84 -10.88 -9.87
C TYR A 192 17.31 -12.19 -9.25
N GLU A 193 18.38 -12.79 -9.78
CA GLU A 193 18.95 -14.06 -9.32
C GLU A 193 20.05 -13.89 -8.27
N ASN A 194 20.54 -12.67 -8.02
CA ASN A 194 21.62 -12.42 -7.07
C ASN A 194 21.09 -12.12 -5.65
N PRO A 195 21.31 -13.01 -4.64
CA PRO A 195 20.85 -12.79 -3.26
C PRO A 195 21.43 -11.53 -2.60
N ALA A 196 22.57 -11.03 -3.05
CA ALA A 196 23.18 -9.81 -2.56
C ALA A 196 22.55 -8.55 -3.16
N ASP A 197 21.76 -8.66 -4.24
CA ASP A 197 21.10 -7.52 -4.87
C ASP A 197 19.75 -7.21 -4.21
N ARG A 198 19.43 -5.94 -4.04
CA ARG A 198 18.15 -5.49 -3.47
C ARG A 198 16.94 -5.76 -4.38
N ARG A 199 17.15 -6.30 -5.58
CA ARG A 199 16.13 -6.78 -6.52
C ARG A 199 16.02 -8.29 -6.61
N PHE A 200 16.70 -9.01 -5.71
CA PHE A 200 16.59 -10.46 -5.63
C PHE A 200 15.12 -10.87 -5.47
N HIS A 201 14.59 -11.63 -6.45
CA HIS A 201 13.19 -12.04 -6.54
C HIS A 201 12.16 -10.90 -6.47
N ALA A 202 12.54 -9.66 -6.82
CA ALA A 202 11.58 -8.56 -6.97
C ALA A 202 10.76 -8.78 -8.26
N GLN A 203 9.53 -9.25 -8.14
CA GLN A 203 8.70 -9.63 -9.29
C GLN A 203 8.48 -8.49 -10.29
N PRO A 204 8.30 -7.21 -9.86
CA PRO A 204 8.16 -6.11 -10.80
C PRO A 204 9.50 -5.53 -11.30
N ASN A 205 10.66 -6.20 -11.04
CA ASN A 205 11.96 -5.72 -11.51
C ASN A 205 11.99 -5.48 -13.03
N ALA A 206 12.44 -4.29 -13.43
CA ALA A 206 12.54 -3.86 -14.82
C ALA A 206 13.55 -2.70 -14.98
N CYS A 207 13.83 -2.34 -16.23
CA CYS A 207 14.59 -1.14 -16.59
C CYS A 207 14.05 -0.59 -17.94
N PRO A 208 14.53 0.58 -18.44
CA PRO A 208 14.05 1.16 -19.69
C PRO A 208 14.13 0.23 -20.91
N VAL A 209 14.99 -0.80 -20.87
CA VAL A 209 15.17 -1.74 -21.99
C VAL A 209 14.13 -2.86 -22.02
N CYS A 210 13.62 -3.25 -20.84
CA CYS A 210 12.80 -4.47 -20.74
C CYS A 210 11.49 -4.30 -19.95
N GLY A 211 11.19 -3.12 -19.48
CA GLY A 211 10.03 -2.88 -18.65
C GLY A 211 8.97 -1.98 -19.30
N PRO A 212 7.98 -1.58 -18.53
CA PRO A 212 6.93 -0.69 -19.00
C PRO A 212 7.45 0.65 -19.50
N GLU A 213 6.68 1.25 -20.41
CA GLU A 213 6.99 2.54 -21.05
C GLU A 213 5.85 3.53 -20.81
N LEU A 214 6.21 4.82 -20.76
CA LEU A 214 5.26 5.93 -20.72
C LEU A 214 4.81 6.31 -22.11
N SER A 215 3.55 6.72 -22.23
CA SER A 215 3.00 7.35 -23.43
C SER A 215 2.35 8.69 -23.09
N TRP A 216 2.45 9.65 -24.01
CA TRP A 216 1.86 10.97 -23.92
C TRP A 216 0.86 11.17 -25.05
N THR A 217 -0.41 11.50 -24.73
CA THR A 217 -1.49 11.59 -25.70
C THR A 217 -2.33 12.85 -25.51
N ASP A 218 -3.05 13.23 -26.55
CA ASP A 218 -4.11 14.23 -26.45
C ASP A 218 -5.37 13.67 -25.76
N ALA A 219 -6.40 14.50 -25.59
CA ALA A 219 -7.67 14.13 -24.97
C ALA A 219 -8.45 13.05 -25.77
N ARG A 220 -8.04 12.76 -27.00
CA ARG A 220 -8.64 11.72 -27.87
C ARG A 220 -7.81 10.43 -27.92
N GLY A 221 -6.72 10.37 -27.16
CA GLY A 221 -5.81 9.22 -27.13
C GLY A 221 -4.76 9.18 -28.24
N HIS A 222 -4.66 10.21 -29.09
CA HIS A 222 -3.64 10.25 -30.12
C HIS A 222 -2.27 10.55 -29.51
N LEU A 223 -1.26 9.75 -29.83
CA LEU A 223 0.12 9.95 -29.40
C LEU A 223 0.64 11.30 -29.88
N ILE A 224 1.46 11.96 -29.06
CA ILE A 224 2.15 13.23 -29.35
C ILE A 224 3.68 12.98 -29.28
N PRO A 225 4.27 12.33 -30.28
CA PRO A 225 5.69 11.91 -30.26
C PRO A 225 6.66 13.11 -30.22
N GLU A 226 6.28 14.23 -30.83
CA GLU A 226 7.07 15.46 -30.89
C GLU A 226 7.24 16.17 -29.56
N ALA A 227 6.47 15.76 -28.52
CA ALA A 227 6.60 16.32 -27.18
C ALA A 227 7.91 15.92 -26.47
N GLY A 228 8.64 14.91 -26.97
CA GLY A 228 9.87 14.41 -26.36
C GLY A 228 9.61 13.60 -25.08
N ASP A 229 10.20 14.01 -23.96
CA ASP A 229 10.02 13.35 -22.66
C ASP A 229 8.58 13.53 -22.14
N PRO A 230 7.78 12.46 -21.98
CA PRO A 230 6.38 12.55 -21.57
C PRO A 230 6.18 13.21 -20.20
N VAL A 231 7.12 13.06 -19.26
CA VAL A 231 7.02 13.65 -17.92
C VAL A 231 7.24 15.16 -17.98
N ARG A 232 8.23 15.62 -18.75
CA ARG A 232 8.46 17.05 -18.97
C ARG A 232 7.28 17.71 -19.69
N ALA A 233 6.72 17.01 -20.68
CA ALA A 233 5.52 17.49 -21.37
C ALA A 233 4.33 17.63 -20.42
N ALA A 234 4.10 16.66 -19.55
CA ALA A 234 3.05 16.70 -18.55
C ALA A 234 3.26 17.85 -17.54
N ALA A 235 4.48 18.02 -17.03
CA ALA A 235 4.81 19.12 -16.11
C ALA A 235 4.57 20.50 -16.76
N ALA A 236 4.97 20.68 -18.02
CA ALA A 236 4.75 21.91 -18.75
C ALA A 236 3.25 22.21 -18.97
N VAL A 237 2.43 21.19 -19.21
CA VAL A 237 0.97 21.32 -19.37
C VAL A 237 0.32 21.70 -18.04
N ILE A 238 0.70 21.05 -16.94
CA ILE A 238 0.22 21.36 -15.58
C ILE A 238 0.59 22.80 -15.18
N ALA A 239 1.83 23.23 -15.46
CA ALA A 239 2.29 24.59 -15.17
C ALA A 239 1.51 25.68 -15.92
N ARG A 240 0.90 25.35 -17.08
CA ARG A 240 -0.02 26.24 -17.80
C ARG A 240 -1.45 26.24 -17.27
N GLY A 241 -1.74 25.48 -16.21
CA GLY A 241 -3.06 25.36 -15.60
C GLY A 241 -4.01 24.41 -16.32
N GLU A 242 -3.49 23.50 -17.15
CA GLU A 242 -4.28 22.43 -17.78
C GLU A 242 -4.39 21.21 -16.87
N ILE A 243 -5.33 20.30 -17.19
CA ILE A 243 -5.60 19.08 -16.41
C ILE A 243 -4.98 17.88 -17.13
N VAL A 244 -4.18 17.10 -16.42
CA VAL A 244 -3.57 15.87 -16.94
C VAL A 244 -4.13 14.65 -16.21
N ALA A 245 -4.56 13.64 -16.97
CA ALA A 245 -4.84 12.31 -16.41
C ALA A 245 -3.53 11.51 -16.35
N VAL A 246 -3.09 11.13 -15.15
CA VAL A 246 -1.83 10.41 -14.93
C VAL A 246 -2.14 9.00 -14.42
N LYS A 247 -1.66 7.98 -15.12
CA LYS A 247 -1.80 6.57 -14.70
C LYS A 247 -0.82 6.25 -13.58
N GLY A 248 -1.35 5.92 -12.40
CA GLY A 248 -0.59 5.56 -11.21
C GLY A 248 -0.39 4.05 -11.02
N ILE A 249 -0.33 3.60 -9.76
CA ILE A 249 -0.25 2.17 -9.40
C ILE A 249 -1.64 1.53 -9.41
N GLY A 250 -2.61 2.14 -8.73
CA GLY A 250 -3.95 1.57 -8.54
C GLY A 250 -5.02 2.11 -9.48
N GLY A 251 -4.69 3.08 -10.33
CA GLY A 251 -5.59 3.72 -11.29
C GLY A 251 -5.08 5.07 -11.75
N PHE A 252 -5.93 5.81 -12.45
CA PHE A 252 -5.61 7.15 -12.93
C PHE A 252 -5.91 8.22 -11.88
N HIS A 253 -5.13 9.30 -11.90
CA HIS A 253 -5.40 10.55 -11.19
C HIS A 253 -5.65 11.67 -12.17
N LEU A 254 -6.58 12.58 -11.82
CA LEU A 254 -6.69 13.88 -12.46
C LEU A 254 -5.80 14.86 -11.70
N VAL A 255 -4.87 15.45 -12.40
CA VAL A 255 -3.79 16.28 -11.86
C VAL A 255 -3.85 17.67 -12.44
N CYS A 256 -3.81 18.70 -11.59
CA CYS A 256 -3.60 20.09 -11.97
C CYS A 256 -2.82 20.82 -10.87
N ASP A 257 -2.37 22.04 -11.15
CA ASP A 257 -1.75 22.91 -10.14
C ASP A 257 -2.79 23.34 -9.09
N ALA A 258 -2.58 22.94 -7.83
CA ALA A 258 -3.48 23.26 -6.72
C ALA A 258 -3.45 24.76 -6.34
N ARG A 259 -2.40 25.48 -6.72
CA ARG A 259 -2.24 26.92 -6.50
C ARG A 259 -2.90 27.79 -7.58
N ASN A 260 -3.36 27.17 -8.67
CA ASN A 260 -4.06 27.86 -9.75
C ASN A 260 -5.58 27.71 -9.59
N PRO A 261 -6.29 28.73 -9.05
CA PRO A 261 -7.72 28.62 -8.78
C PRO A 261 -8.55 28.36 -10.05
N LEU A 262 -8.12 28.86 -11.21
CA LEU A 262 -8.81 28.59 -12.49
C LEU A 262 -8.66 27.13 -12.95
N ALA A 263 -7.53 26.50 -12.66
CA ALA A 263 -7.33 25.08 -12.95
C ALA A 263 -8.19 24.21 -12.03
N VAL A 264 -8.26 24.55 -10.75
CA VAL A 264 -9.10 23.87 -9.76
C VAL A 264 -10.58 24.00 -10.06
N GLU A 265 -11.06 25.22 -10.39
CA GLU A 265 -12.45 25.46 -10.77
C GLU A 265 -12.83 24.67 -12.04
N ARG A 266 -11.96 24.67 -13.05
CA ARG A 266 -12.13 23.90 -14.30
C ARG A 266 -12.23 22.39 -14.01
N LEU A 267 -11.36 21.87 -13.13
CA LEU A 267 -11.38 20.47 -12.74
C LEU A 267 -12.70 20.12 -12.05
N ARG A 268 -13.16 20.93 -11.09
CA ARG A 268 -14.43 20.74 -10.39
C ARG A 268 -15.61 20.74 -11.35
N ALA A 269 -15.67 21.74 -12.22
CA ALA A 269 -16.75 21.90 -13.20
C ALA A 269 -16.82 20.68 -14.16
N ARG A 270 -15.67 20.28 -14.75
CA ARG A 270 -15.63 19.16 -15.70
C ARG A 270 -15.90 17.80 -15.04
N LYS A 271 -15.44 17.61 -13.79
CA LYS A 271 -15.66 16.38 -13.04
C LYS A 271 -17.06 16.28 -12.42
N GLY A 272 -17.83 17.37 -12.41
CA GLY A 272 -19.10 17.42 -11.68
C GLY A 272 -18.92 17.24 -10.18
N ARG A 273 -17.74 17.68 -9.63
CA ARG A 273 -17.41 17.54 -8.22
C ARG A 273 -17.86 18.78 -7.45
N GLY A 274 -18.99 18.66 -6.75
CA GLY A 274 -19.51 19.74 -5.90
C GLY A 274 -18.53 20.14 -4.79
N GLU A 275 -18.96 20.13 -3.55
CA GLU A 275 -18.19 20.65 -2.41
C GLU A 275 -17.16 19.65 -1.82
N LYS A 276 -17.16 18.38 -2.27
CA LYS A 276 -16.18 17.37 -1.75
C LYS A 276 -14.74 17.88 -1.84
N PRO A 277 -13.95 17.87 -0.73
CA PRO A 277 -12.55 18.28 -0.75
C PRO A 277 -11.70 17.54 -1.77
N LEU A 278 -10.67 18.19 -2.25
CA LEU A 278 -9.63 17.62 -3.12
C LEU A 278 -8.38 17.34 -2.29
N ALA A 279 -7.77 16.17 -2.49
CA ALA A 279 -6.46 15.90 -1.91
C ALA A 279 -5.36 16.60 -2.72
N VAL A 280 -4.30 16.99 -2.04
CA VAL A 280 -3.12 17.58 -2.66
C VAL A 280 -1.89 16.72 -2.43
N MET A 281 -0.98 16.73 -3.40
CA MET A 281 0.33 16.10 -3.30
C MET A 281 1.40 17.20 -3.27
N ALA A 282 2.31 17.11 -2.30
CA ALA A 282 3.50 17.96 -2.19
C ALA A 282 4.76 17.11 -2.33
N ALA A 283 5.87 17.70 -2.72
CA ALA A 283 7.11 16.97 -2.99
C ALA A 283 7.68 16.25 -1.75
N ASN A 284 7.54 16.83 -0.56
CA ASN A 284 8.08 16.30 0.70
C ASN A 284 7.41 16.93 1.93
N THR A 285 7.78 16.46 3.13
CA THR A 285 7.21 16.95 4.41
C THR A 285 7.62 18.37 4.76
N GLN A 286 8.75 18.88 4.29
CA GLN A 286 9.14 20.28 4.51
C GLN A 286 8.18 21.24 3.80
N SER A 287 7.80 20.90 2.57
CA SER A 287 6.93 21.73 1.73
C SER A 287 5.51 21.85 2.28
N ILE A 288 5.02 20.83 3.01
CA ILE A 288 3.67 20.88 3.59
C ILE A 288 3.58 21.69 4.89
N ARG A 289 4.66 21.80 5.66
CA ARG A 289 4.71 22.52 6.94
C ARG A 289 4.51 24.03 6.81
N GLU A 290 4.46 24.54 5.60
CA GLU A 290 4.14 25.93 5.33
C GLU A 290 2.64 26.25 5.43
N PHE A 291 1.77 25.22 5.33
CA PHE A 291 0.32 25.43 5.26
C PHE A 291 -0.52 24.47 6.10
N VAL A 292 0.09 23.44 6.71
CA VAL A 292 -0.58 22.52 7.64
C VAL A 292 0.29 22.21 8.86
N HIS A 293 -0.34 21.93 9.99
CA HIS A 293 0.30 21.34 11.14
C HIS A 293 0.59 19.87 10.88
N VAL A 294 1.75 19.40 11.30
CA VAL A 294 2.16 18.00 11.11
C VAL A 294 2.79 17.50 12.40
N SER A 295 2.11 16.63 13.12
CA SER A 295 2.62 15.93 14.28
C SER A 295 3.65 14.85 13.88
N ALA A 296 4.41 14.33 14.85
CA ALA A 296 5.37 13.25 14.59
C ALA A 296 4.68 11.94 14.13
N ALA A 297 3.45 11.67 14.62
CA ALA A 297 2.67 10.50 14.23
C ALA A 297 2.18 10.60 12.78
N GLU A 298 1.69 11.77 12.38
CA GLU A 298 1.24 12.07 11.01
C GLU A 298 2.40 12.05 10.02
N GLU A 299 3.56 12.63 10.37
CA GLU A 299 4.76 12.57 9.52
C GLU A 299 5.23 11.14 9.32
N LYS A 300 5.25 10.33 10.38
CA LYS A 300 5.56 8.91 10.27
C LYS A 300 4.61 8.16 9.34
N MET A 301 3.32 8.52 9.34
CA MET A 301 2.32 7.93 8.45
C MET A 301 2.53 8.39 7.00
N LEU A 302 2.75 9.68 6.75
CA LEU A 302 3.06 10.22 5.43
C LEU A 302 4.29 9.57 4.80
N LEU A 303 5.31 9.25 5.61
CA LEU A 303 6.57 8.60 5.18
C LEU A 303 6.53 7.07 5.26
N SER A 304 5.41 6.46 5.69
CA SER A 304 5.25 5.01 5.75
C SER A 304 5.25 4.38 4.35
N PRO A 305 5.49 3.07 4.20
CA PRO A 305 5.35 2.40 2.91
C PRO A 305 3.96 2.57 2.25
N ALA A 306 2.93 2.84 3.02
CA ALA A 306 1.58 3.08 2.52
C ALA A 306 1.43 4.45 1.83
N HIS A 307 2.13 5.51 2.28
CA HIS A 307 1.97 6.88 1.77
C HIS A 307 0.50 7.26 1.53
N PRO A 308 -0.38 7.16 2.55
CA PRO A 308 -1.79 7.46 2.39
C PRO A 308 -2.04 8.97 2.25
N ILE A 309 -3.27 9.33 1.92
CA ILE A 309 -3.75 10.69 2.16
C ILE A 309 -3.95 10.84 3.68
N VAL A 310 -3.24 11.78 4.30
CA VAL A 310 -3.40 12.14 5.71
C VAL A 310 -4.21 13.43 5.78
N LEU A 311 -5.26 13.43 6.58
CA LEU A 311 -6.06 14.63 6.86
C LEU A 311 -5.33 15.43 7.92
N LEU A 312 -4.81 16.61 7.55
CA LEU A 312 -3.97 17.46 8.38
C LEU A 312 -4.67 18.79 8.66
N GLU A 313 -4.54 19.29 9.88
CA GLU A 313 -5.06 20.58 10.30
C GLU A 313 -4.37 21.72 9.56
N ARG A 314 -5.16 22.65 9.02
CA ARG A 314 -4.65 23.82 8.30
C ARG A 314 -4.15 24.87 9.29
N ILE A 315 -3.03 25.52 8.98
CA ILE A 315 -2.55 26.67 9.75
C ILE A 315 -3.54 27.83 9.54
N GLU A 316 -4.12 28.32 10.63
CA GLU A 316 -5.03 29.47 10.60
C GLU A 316 -4.24 30.78 10.50
N SER A 317 -4.86 31.81 9.87
CA SER A 317 -4.20 33.08 9.57
C SER A 317 -3.76 33.90 10.80
N ASP A 318 -4.29 33.60 11.97
CA ASP A 318 -4.06 34.37 13.20
C ASP A 318 -2.88 33.85 14.02
N GLU A 319 -2.36 32.64 13.69
CA GLU A 319 -1.27 32.00 14.45
C GLU A 319 0.12 32.58 14.13
N ASP A 320 0.38 32.99 12.88
CA ASP A 320 1.64 33.64 12.50
C ASP A 320 1.42 34.69 11.39
N PRO A 321 1.17 35.96 11.76
CA PRO A 321 0.91 37.03 10.79
C PRO A 321 2.08 37.33 9.84
N THR A 322 3.27 36.79 10.10
CA THR A 322 4.47 37.01 9.28
C THR A 322 4.60 36.04 8.12
N LYS A 323 3.83 34.93 8.14
CA LYS A 323 3.81 33.94 7.06
C LYS A 323 2.71 34.25 6.07
N PRO A 324 3.01 34.32 4.76
CA PRO A 324 2.00 34.44 3.74
C PRO A 324 1.09 33.20 3.77
N ARG A 325 -0.22 33.41 3.99
CA ARG A 325 -1.21 32.35 3.93
C ARG A 325 -1.22 31.74 2.53
N LEU A 326 -1.06 30.44 2.45
CA LEU A 326 -1.33 29.72 1.22
C LEU A 326 -2.86 29.55 1.05
N GLU A 327 -3.46 30.42 0.27
CA GLU A 327 -4.85 30.27 -0.11
C GLU A 327 -4.97 29.21 -1.21
N LEU A 328 -5.82 28.22 -0.98
CA LEU A 328 -6.12 27.14 -1.92
C LEU A 328 -7.62 27.11 -2.20
N PRO A 329 -8.16 28.13 -2.93
CA PRO A 329 -9.59 28.22 -3.23
C PRO A 329 -10.06 26.98 -4.01
N GLY A 330 -11.18 26.45 -3.60
CA GLY A 330 -11.77 25.28 -4.23
C GLY A 330 -11.10 23.94 -3.88
N ILE A 331 -10.08 23.88 -3.02
CA ILE A 331 -9.45 22.62 -2.61
C ILE A 331 -10.20 21.97 -1.45
N ALA A 332 -10.40 22.70 -0.36
CA ALA A 332 -11.04 22.22 0.85
C ALA A 332 -11.77 23.39 1.56
N ASP A 333 -12.70 24.02 0.83
CA ASP A 333 -13.39 25.19 1.33
C ASP A 333 -14.34 24.80 2.47
N GLY A 334 -14.36 25.60 3.54
CA GLY A 334 -15.23 25.42 4.68
C GLY A 334 -14.87 24.25 5.62
N VAL A 335 -13.70 23.61 5.44
CA VAL A 335 -13.20 22.59 6.36
C VAL A 335 -11.83 22.97 6.92
N SER A 336 -11.58 22.58 8.19
CA SER A 336 -10.33 22.87 8.90
C SER A 336 -9.17 21.94 8.48
N GLU A 337 -9.46 20.82 7.85
CA GLU A 337 -8.47 19.84 7.45
C GLU A 337 -8.22 19.83 5.94
N LEU A 338 -7.01 19.50 5.56
CA LEU A 338 -6.58 19.31 4.19
C LEU A 338 -6.06 17.87 4.01
N GLY A 339 -6.53 17.17 3.00
CA GLY A 339 -5.99 15.86 2.63
C GLY A 339 -4.66 16.04 1.89
N VAL A 340 -3.57 15.58 2.48
CA VAL A 340 -2.21 15.69 1.93
C VAL A 340 -1.60 14.33 1.71
N MET A 341 -0.91 14.13 0.60
CA MET A 341 -0.11 12.96 0.30
C MET A 341 1.27 13.34 -0.25
N LEU A 342 2.19 12.39 -0.25
CA LEU A 342 3.53 12.53 -0.83
C LEU A 342 3.69 11.64 -2.08
N PRO A 343 4.68 11.90 -2.95
CA PRO A 343 4.97 11.08 -4.12
C PRO A 343 5.28 9.63 -3.74
N TYR A 344 4.44 8.70 -4.13
CA TYR A 344 4.61 7.28 -3.83
C TYR A 344 5.07 6.43 -5.03
N THR A 345 5.28 7.05 -6.19
CA THR A 345 5.87 6.41 -7.37
C THR A 345 7.06 7.21 -7.88
N PRO A 346 8.02 6.56 -8.58
CA PRO A 346 9.05 7.30 -9.30
C PRO A 346 8.45 8.30 -10.30
N LEU A 347 7.29 7.97 -10.92
CA LEU A 347 6.60 8.86 -11.85
C LEU A 347 6.19 10.18 -11.19
N HIS A 348 5.59 10.12 -10.00
CA HIS A 348 5.22 11.32 -9.24
C HIS A 348 6.45 12.15 -8.86
N ALA A 349 7.52 11.50 -8.41
CA ALA A 349 8.76 12.18 -8.07
C ALA A 349 9.40 12.84 -9.31
N LEU A 350 9.38 12.17 -10.46
CA LEU A 350 9.85 12.74 -11.74
C LEU A 350 9.01 13.93 -12.20
N LEU A 351 7.69 13.90 -11.96
CA LEU A 351 6.79 15.01 -12.28
C LEU A 351 7.14 16.25 -11.44
N PHE A 352 7.32 16.10 -10.12
CA PHE A 352 7.80 17.18 -9.27
C PHE A 352 9.18 17.66 -9.66
N HIS A 353 10.11 16.74 -9.98
CA HIS A 353 11.44 17.10 -10.45
C HIS A 353 11.40 18.02 -11.68
N ALA A 354 10.53 17.70 -12.63
CA ALA A 354 10.36 18.55 -13.83
C ALA A 354 9.71 19.91 -13.51
N LEU A 355 8.72 19.94 -12.59
CA LEU A 355 8.08 21.19 -12.14
C LEU A 355 9.05 22.11 -11.37
N GLU A 356 9.99 21.53 -10.62
CA GLU A 356 10.99 22.26 -9.83
C GLU A 356 12.26 22.64 -10.62
N GLY A 357 12.24 22.51 -11.95
CA GLY A 357 13.34 22.90 -12.82
C GLY A 357 14.51 21.92 -12.85
N GLU A 358 14.25 20.65 -12.54
CA GLU A 358 15.21 19.55 -12.61
C GLU A 358 16.46 19.76 -11.74
N PRO A 359 16.32 19.87 -10.41
CA PRO A 359 17.47 20.03 -9.49
C PRO A 359 18.49 18.89 -9.69
N ALA A 360 19.77 19.25 -9.66
CA ALA A 360 20.88 18.32 -9.97
C ALA A 360 21.20 17.34 -8.82
N GLU A 361 20.82 17.65 -7.59
CA GLU A 361 21.08 16.85 -6.42
C GLU A 361 20.21 15.60 -6.40
N ALA A 362 20.82 14.42 -6.25
CA ALA A 362 20.09 13.15 -6.27
C ALA A 362 19.12 12.96 -5.08
N ASP A 363 19.27 13.75 -4.02
CA ASP A 363 18.45 13.75 -2.80
C ASP A 363 17.57 15.01 -2.63
N TRP A 364 17.36 15.76 -3.71
CA TRP A 364 16.55 16.99 -3.74
C TRP A 364 15.16 16.79 -3.11
N PHE A 365 14.56 15.64 -3.34
CA PHE A 365 13.21 15.30 -2.88
C PHE A 365 13.06 15.22 -1.35
N GLU A 366 14.17 15.15 -0.60
CA GLU A 366 14.15 15.15 0.88
C GLU A 366 14.48 16.51 1.47
N LYS A 367 15.33 17.28 0.80
CA LYS A 367 16.00 18.45 1.39
C LYS A 367 15.51 19.78 0.87
N ARG A 368 14.94 19.79 -0.34
CA ARG A 368 14.54 21.02 -1.00
C ARG A 368 13.12 21.43 -0.62
N LEU A 369 12.95 22.67 -0.22
CA LEU A 369 11.63 23.28 -0.14
C LEU A 369 11.09 23.46 -1.57
N CYS A 370 9.98 22.82 -1.88
CA CYS A 370 9.37 22.79 -3.20
C CYS A 370 8.03 23.53 -3.17
N PRO A 371 7.88 24.64 -3.93
CA PRO A 371 6.63 25.38 -3.97
C PRO A 371 5.52 24.69 -4.72
N SER A 372 5.81 23.74 -5.60
CA SER A 372 4.78 23.04 -6.39
C SER A 372 3.85 22.23 -5.51
N LEU A 373 2.55 22.37 -5.76
CA LEU A 373 1.49 21.63 -5.08
C LEU A 373 0.48 21.16 -6.12
N LEU A 374 0.24 19.85 -6.19
CA LEU A 374 -0.62 19.25 -7.19
C LEU A 374 -1.94 18.78 -6.58
N VAL A 375 -3.07 19.07 -7.21
CA VAL A 375 -4.28 18.30 -6.97
C VAL A 375 -4.03 16.88 -7.46
N MET A 376 -4.35 15.90 -6.60
CA MET A 376 -4.32 14.47 -6.93
C MET A 376 -5.67 13.87 -6.54
N THR A 377 -6.59 13.83 -7.49
CA THR A 377 -7.91 13.24 -7.25
C THR A 377 -8.12 12.02 -8.13
N SER A 378 -8.87 11.03 -7.63
CA SER A 378 -9.21 9.83 -8.41
C SER A 378 -9.78 10.21 -9.78
N ALA A 379 -9.34 9.55 -10.84
CA ALA A 379 -9.84 9.81 -12.17
C ALA A 379 -11.05 8.91 -12.46
N ASN A 380 -12.22 9.48 -12.23
CA ASN A 380 -13.53 8.89 -12.50
C ASN A 380 -14.56 10.00 -12.70
N PRO A 381 -15.60 9.79 -13.48
CA PRO A 381 -16.83 10.58 -13.37
C PRO A 381 -17.42 10.48 -11.95
N GLY A 382 -18.18 11.45 -11.52
CA GLY A 382 -18.71 11.50 -10.15
C GLY A 382 -19.47 10.23 -9.74
N GLY A 383 -19.09 9.62 -8.62
CA GLY A 383 -19.74 8.41 -8.08
C GLY A 383 -19.39 7.09 -8.75
N GLU A 384 -18.58 7.07 -9.81
CA GLU A 384 -18.16 5.86 -10.49
C GLU A 384 -16.81 5.32 -9.98
N PRO A 385 -16.47 4.05 -10.26
CA PRO A 385 -15.18 3.48 -9.87
C PRO A 385 -13.99 4.15 -10.59
N LEU A 386 -12.83 4.09 -9.95
CA LEU A 386 -11.56 4.56 -10.47
C LEU A 386 -11.22 3.89 -11.82
N VAL A 387 -10.85 4.66 -12.83
CA VAL A 387 -10.45 4.17 -14.14
C VAL A 387 -9.03 3.58 -14.08
N ILE A 388 -8.83 2.41 -14.70
CA ILE A 388 -7.54 1.70 -14.71
C ILE A 388 -7.04 1.35 -16.11
N ASP A 389 -7.93 1.23 -17.09
CA ASP A 389 -7.60 0.90 -18.47
C ASP A 389 -7.33 2.17 -19.31
N ASN A 390 -6.43 2.07 -20.28
CA ASN A 390 -6.03 3.23 -21.09
C ASN A 390 -7.14 3.68 -22.07
N ASP A 391 -7.82 2.73 -22.70
CA ASP A 391 -8.87 3.05 -23.69
C ASP A 391 -10.12 3.54 -22.94
N GLU A 392 -10.46 2.92 -21.80
CA GLU A 392 -11.49 3.42 -20.91
C GLU A 392 -11.18 4.84 -20.41
N ALA A 393 -9.92 5.15 -20.08
CA ALA A 393 -9.50 6.49 -19.65
C ALA A 393 -9.77 7.54 -20.72
N VAL A 394 -9.39 7.30 -21.96
CA VAL A 394 -9.67 8.21 -23.07
C VAL A 394 -11.18 8.41 -23.25
N LEU A 395 -11.96 7.33 -23.23
CA LEU A 395 -13.40 7.37 -23.42
C LEU A 395 -14.11 8.16 -22.31
N ARG A 396 -13.78 7.90 -21.05
CA ARG A 396 -14.52 8.43 -19.89
C ARG A 396 -13.97 9.75 -19.36
N LEU A 397 -12.67 10.02 -19.54
CA LEU A 397 -11.99 11.18 -18.99
C LEU A 397 -11.62 12.24 -20.04
N GLY A 398 -11.79 11.96 -21.35
CA GLY A 398 -11.40 12.85 -22.43
C GLY A 398 -12.14 14.20 -22.45
N GLN A 399 -13.27 14.33 -21.72
CA GLN A 399 -13.95 15.61 -21.50
C GLN A 399 -13.49 16.33 -20.22
N ILE A 400 -12.73 15.64 -19.35
CA ILE A 400 -12.24 16.17 -18.07
C ILE A 400 -10.78 16.56 -18.19
N ALA A 401 -9.94 15.65 -18.69
CA ALA A 401 -8.50 15.86 -18.86
C ALA A 401 -8.18 16.47 -20.23
N ASP A 402 -7.22 17.38 -20.27
CA ASP A 402 -6.71 17.97 -21.51
C ASP A 402 -5.67 17.06 -22.20
N LYS A 403 -4.93 16.26 -21.42
CA LYS A 403 -3.89 15.33 -21.85
C LYS A 403 -3.82 14.09 -20.95
N PHE A 404 -3.15 13.04 -21.46
CA PHE A 404 -2.95 11.81 -20.72
C PHE A 404 -1.46 11.43 -20.66
N LEU A 405 -0.98 11.15 -19.45
CA LEU A 405 0.30 10.49 -19.19
C LEU A 405 0.01 9.05 -18.77
N MET A 406 0.16 8.14 -19.71
CA MET A 406 -0.21 6.72 -19.56
C MET A 406 1.02 5.82 -19.58
N HIS A 407 0.80 4.55 -19.28
CA HIS A 407 1.79 3.48 -19.43
C HIS A 407 1.13 2.17 -19.85
N ASN A 408 1.94 1.25 -20.41
CA ASN A 408 1.50 -0.05 -20.90
C ASN A 408 1.53 -1.18 -19.86
N ARG A 409 1.85 -0.91 -18.57
CA ARG A 409 1.66 -1.90 -17.50
C ARG A 409 0.18 -1.96 -17.14
N GLU A 410 -0.42 -3.14 -17.24
CA GLU A 410 -1.80 -3.38 -16.84
C GLU A 410 -1.98 -3.23 -15.31
N ILE A 411 -3.07 -2.61 -14.90
CA ILE A 411 -3.57 -2.60 -13.53
C ILE A 411 -4.68 -3.63 -13.47
N LEU A 412 -4.49 -4.69 -12.69
CA LEU A 412 -5.42 -5.82 -12.64
C LEU A 412 -6.61 -5.56 -11.73
N ILE A 413 -6.35 -4.90 -10.62
CA ILE A 413 -7.38 -4.50 -9.66
C ILE A 413 -7.23 -3.01 -9.35
N ARG A 414 -8.34 -2.29 -9.43
CA ARG A 414 -8.38 -0.89 -9.03
C ARG A 414 -8.16 -0.74 -7.54
N CYS A 415 -7.40 0.27 -7.15
CA CYS A 415 -7.13 0.54 -5.75
C CYS A 415 -6.96 2.04 -5.53
N ASP A 416 -8.01 2.67 -5.01
CA ASP A 416 -7.99 4.10 -4.68
C ASP A 416 -7.08 4.37 -3.48
N ASP A 417 -6.64 5.61 -3.30
CA ASP A 417 -5.74 5.98 -2.21
C ASP A 417 -6.41 5.82 -0.84
N SER A 418 -5.68 5.26 0.11
CA SER A 418 -6.09 5.21 1.50
C SER A 418 -6.19 6.60 2.10
N VAL A 419 -7.14 6.82 3.01
CA VAL A 419 -7.32 8.08 3.74
C VAL A 419 -7.30 7.79 5.23
N VAL A 420 -6.50 8.53 5.98
CA VAL A 420 -6.34 8.40 7.42
C VAL A 420 -6.41 9.75 8.11
N ARG A 421 -7.00 9.77 9.29
CA ARG A 421 -7.01 10.89 10.23
C ARG A 421 -6.35 10.47 11.52
N PHE A 422 -5.79 11.39 12.27
CA PHE A 422 -5.28 11.11 13.61
C PHE A 422 -6.21 11.72 14.68
N VAL A 423 -6.47 10.92 15.71
CA VAL A 423 -7.20 11.36 16.91
C VAL A 423 -6.36 10.95 18.12
N ASN A 424 -5.86 11.91 18.89
CA ASN A 424 -4.95 11.67 20.02
C ASN A 424 -3.74 10.79 19.62
N ASP A 425 -3.08 11.14 18.51
CA ASP A 425 -1.93 10.42 17.92
C ASP A 425 -2.23 8.97 17.47
N LEU A 426 -3.48 8.53 17.47
CA LEU A 426 -3.90 7.23 16.96
C LEU A 426 -4.49 7.35 15.55
N PRO A 427 -4.08 6.50 14.60
CA PRO A 427 -4.63 6.53 13.25
C PRO A 427 -6.06 6.00 13.21
N LEU A 428 -6.95 6.77 12.62
CA LEU A 428 -8.31 6.40 12.27
C LEU A 428 -8.45 6.32 10.75
N TRP A 429 -8.60 5.12 10.22
CA TRP A 429 -8.76 4.90 8.79
C TRP A 429 -10.16 5.31 8.34
N VAL A 430 -10.21 6.36 7.51
CA VAL A 430 -11.45 6.80 6.85
C VAL A 430 -11.74 5.93 5.63
N ARG A 431 -10.67 5.49 4.95
CA ARG A 431 -10.72 4.61 3.79
C ARG A 431 -9.49 3.72 3.76
N ARG A 432 -9.68 2.41 3.54
CA ARG A 432 -8.60 1.47 3.27
C ARG A 432 -8.54 1.19 1.76
N GLY A 433 -7.37 1.31 1.18
CA GLY A 433 -7.09 1.12 -0.24
C GLY A 433 -5.60 0.92 -0.47
N ARG A 434 -5.02 1.61 -1.43
CA ARG A 434 -3.61 1.50 -1.79
C ARG A 434 -2.69 1.68 -0.57
N GLY A 435 -1.73 0.77 -0.45
CA GLY A 435 -0.73 0.78 0.62
C GLY A 435 -1.20 0.11 1.92
N VAL A 436 -2.50 -0.22 2.04
CA VAL A 436 -3.09 -0.87 3.21
C VAL A 436 -3.78 -2.17 2.85
N THR A 437 -4.60 -2.19 1.80
CA THR A 437 -5.27 -3.40 1.30
C THR A 437 -4.29 -4.23 0.46
N PRO A 438 -4.26 -5.55 0.62
CA PRO A 438 -5.09 -6.44 1.44
C PRO A 438 -4.43 -6.88 2.77
N GLU A 439 -3.85 -5.97 3.54
CA GLU A 439 -3.26 -6.34 4.83
C GLU A 439 -4.34 -6.89 5.79
N ALA A 440 -4.04 -8.03 6.43
CA ALA A 440 -4.95 -8.67 7.36
C ALA A 440 -5.15 -7.87 8.65
N VAL A 441 -6.40 -7.77 9.09
CA VAL A 441 -6.75 -7.37 10.45
C VAL A 441 -6.85 -8.64 11.30
N GLN A 442 -6.09 -8.71 12.40
CA GLN A 442 -6.20 -9.84 13.32
C GLN A 442 -7.47 -9.72 14.14
N ILE A 443 -8.33 -10.71 14.02
CA ILE A 443 -9.58 -10.81 14.79
C ILE A 443 -9.47 -11.94 15.81
N GLN A 444 -10.17 -11.82 16.93
CA GLN A 444 -10.26 -12.93 17.87
C GLN A 444 -11.18 -14.00 17.29
N ALA A 445 -10.67 -15.24 17.23
CA ALA A 445 -11.50 -16.37 16.83
C ALA A 445 -12.68 -16.51 17.79
N VAL A 446 -13.89 -16.50 17.24
CA VAL A 446 -15.11 -16.75 18.02
C VAL A 446 -15.22 -18.25 18.23
N PRO A 447 -15.35 -18.73 19.48
CA PRO A 447 -15.58 -20.15 19.71
C PRO A 447 -16.87 -20.59 19.00
N ALA A 448 -16.80 -21.72 18.30
CA ALA A 448 -18.01 -22.30 17.73
C ALA A 448 -19.04 -22.61 18.83
N ALA A 449 -20.31 -22.37 18.58
CA ALA A 449 -21.37 -22.83 19.45
C ALA A 449 -21.28 -24.37 19.62
N GLN A 450 -21.64 -24.88 20.80
CA GLN A 450 -21.53 -26.32 21.09
C GLN A 450 -22.20 -27.14 19.99
N GLY A 451 -21.42 -27.99 19.32
CA GLY A 451 -21.90 -28.88 18.24
C GLY A 451 -21.82 -28.33 16.83
N CYS A 452 -21.38 -27.08 16.65
CA CYS A 452 -21.16 -26.50 15.32
C CYS A 452 -19.67 -26.25 15.09
N ARG A 453 -19.18 -26.50 13.88
CA ARG A 453 -17.86 -26.02 13.43
C ARG A 453 -18.01 -24.55 13.04
N ALA A 454 -17.21 -23.65 13.62
CA ALA A 454 -17.15 -22.28 13.14
C ALA A 454 -16.70 -22.28 11.66
N PRO A 455 -17.30 -21.47 10.79
CA PRO A 455 -16.81 -21.36 9.42
C PRO A 455 -15.36 -20.81 9.46
N HIS A 456 -14.48 -21.40 8.66
CA HIS A 456 -13.10 -20.94 8.52
C HIS A 456 -13.02 -19.67 7.68
N ALA A 457 -13.81 -19.62 6.60
CA ALA A 457 -13.88 -18.52 5.66
C ALA A 457 -15.31 -17.98 5.54
N VAL A 458 -15.49 -16.68 5.77
CA VAL A 458 -16.77 -15.97 5.58
C VAL A 458 -16.54 -14.79 4.66
N LEU A 459 -17.27 -14.73 3.53
CA LEU A 459 -17.32 -13.55 2.67
C LEU A 459 -18.47 -12.65 3.08
N ALA A 460 -18.17 -11.47 3.56
CA ALA A 460 -19.15 -10.41 3.85
C ALA A 460 -19.16 -9.40 2.71
N ALA A 461 -20.31 -9.18 2.08
CA ALA A 461 -20.45 -8.31 0.91
C ALA A 461 -20.55 -6.81 1.25
N GLY A 462 -20.56 -6.45 2.54
CA GLY A 462 -20.66 -5.06 3.00
C GLY A 462 -22.06 -4.46 2.86
N SER A 463 -22.14 -3.14 3.02
CA SER A 463 -23.37 -2.36 2.95
C SER A 463 -23.54 -1.69 1.58
N PHE A 464 -24.48 -0.73 1.45
CA PHE A 464 -24.76 -0.01 0.20
C PHE A 464 -23.84 1.20 0.01
N LEU A 465 -23.65 2.01 1.05
CA LEU A 465 -22.78 3.20 0.99
C LEU A 465 -21.38 2.89 1.48
N LYS A 466 -20.37 3.53 0.86
CA LYS A 466 -18.94 3.38 1.19
C LYS A 466 -18.50 1.93 1.32
N ASN A 467 -19.02 1.11 0.42
CA ASN A 467 -18.86 -0.33 0.42
C ASN A 467 -17.39 -0.78 0.38
N ALA A 468 -17.10 -1.84 1.09
CA ALA A 468 -15.97 -2.74 0.96
C ALA A 468 -16.44 -4.14 1.37
N ALA A 469 -16.02 -5.17 0.64
CA ALA A 469 -16.24 -6.56 1.05
C ALA A 469 -15.10 -7.02 1.98
N ALA A 470 -15.36 -8.08 2.73
CA ALA A 470 -14.37 -8.68 3.61
C ALA A 470 -14.42 -10.22 3.52
N LEU A 471 -13.25 -10.86 3.57
CA LEU A 471 -13.12 -12.32 3.62
C LEU A 471 -12.29 -12.70 4.84
N THR A 472 -12.79 -13.63 5.66
CA THR A 472 -12.02 -14.18 6.77
C THR A 472 -11.25 -15.43 6.34
N ARG A 473 -10.12 -15.66 6.97
CA ARG A 473 -9.34 -16.90 6.92
C ARG A 473 -8.88 -17.22 8.34
N GLY A 474 -9.64 -18.06 9.03
CA GLY A 474 -9.42 -18.31 10.45
C GLY A 474 -9.55 -17.05 11.31
N SER A 475 -8.46 -16.59 11.94
CA SER A 475 -8.39 -15.36 12.74
C SER A 475 -7.95 -14.11 11.97
N GLU A 476 -7.78 -14.23 10.68
CA GLU A 476 -7.42 -13.11 9.79
C GLU A 476 -8.64 -12.61 9.03
N LEU A 477 -8.81 -11.30 8.97
CA LEU A 477 -9.85 -10.64 8.18
C LEU A 477 -9.19 -9.76 7.13
N PHE A 478 -9.49 -10.00 5.87
CA PHE A 478 -9.01 -9.26 4.71
C PHE A 478 -10.11 -8.41 4.13
N LEU A 479 -9.82 -7.13 3.91
CA LEU A 479 -10.74 -6.20 3.27
C LEU A 479 -10.37 -6.02 1.80
N THR A 480 -11.38 -5.93 0.93
CA THR A 480 -11.16 -5.37 -0.41
C THR A 480 -10.74 -3.91 -0.28
N GLN A 481 -10.22 -3.35 -1.36
CA GLN A 481 -10.13 -1.88 -1.47
C GLN A 481 -11.54 -1.26 -1.35
N HIS A 482 -11.58 0.00 -0.95
CA HIS A 482 -12.81 0.77 -0.94
C HIS A 482 -13.47 0.78 -2.32
N ILE A 483 -14.72 0.33 -2.40
CA ILE A 483 -15.52 0.31 -3.63
C ILE A 483 -16.27 1.63 -3.80
N GLY A 484 -16.87 2.12 -2.74
CA GLY A 484 -17.71 3.31 -2.73
C GLY A 484 -19.20 3.00 -2.70
N ASP A 485 -20.02 3.97 -3.13
CA ASP A 485 -21.47 3.85 -3.09
C ASP A 485 -21.97 2.98 -4.27
N LEU A 486 -22.85 2.02 -3.99
CA LEU A 486 -23.34 1.04 -4.99
C LEU A 486 -24.55 1.59 -5.78
N GLU A 487 -24.53 2.88 -6.10
CA GLU A 487 -25.63 3.60 -6.78
C GLU A 487 -25.66 3.36 -8.30
N ASN A 488 -24.62 2.75 -8.86
CA ASN A 488 -24.51 2.52 -10.30
C ASN A 488 -23.96 1.14 -10.63
N VAL A 489 -24.22 0.69 -11.86
CA VAL A 489 -23.82 -0.63 -12.35
C VAL A 489 -22.31 -0.86 -12.28
N ALA A 490 -21.51 0.17 -12.57
CA ALA A 490 -20.05 0.05 -12.56
C ALA A 490 -19.50 -0.20 -11.15
N SER A 491 -20.07 0.43 -10.11
CA SER A 491 -19.72 0.18 -8.72
C SER A 491 -20.14 -1.23 -8.28
N CYS A 492 -21.32 -1.69 -8.71
CA CYS A 492 -21.79 -3.06 -8.45
C CYS A 492 -20.84 -4.09 -9.06
N GLN A 493 -20.47 -3.93 -10.32
CA GLN A 493 -19.48 -4.79 -10.99
C GLN A 493 -18.09 -4.73 -10.33
N ALA A 494 -17.69 -3.55 -9.84
CA ALA A 494 -16.43 -3.42 -9.12
C ALA A 494 -16.42 -4.21 -7.80
N LEU A 495 -17.56 -4.28 -7.10
CA LEU A 495 -17.71 -5.13 -5.91
C LEU A 495 -17.58 -6.62 -6.25
N GLU A 496 -18.30 -7.09 -7.27
CA GLU A 496 -18.20 -8.50 -7.71
C GLU A 496 -16.76 -8.88 -8.06
N LEU A 497 -16.08 -8.08 -8.89
CA LEU A 497 -14.69 -8.31 -9.28
C LEU A 497 -13.72 -8.27 -8.09
N ALA A 498 -13.94 -7.36 -7.13
CA ALA A 498 -13.07 -7.23 -5.96
C ALA A 498 -13.23 -8.43 -5.01
N ALA A 499 -14.46 -8.91 -4.79
CA ALA A 499 -14.72 -10.10 -3.99
C ALA A 499 -14.10 -11.36 -4.62
N GLU A 500 -14.34 -11.58 -5.93
CA GLU A 500 -13.75 -12.69 -6.68
C GLU A 500 -12.21 -12.64 -6.68
N HIS A 501 -11.64 -11.43 -6.83
CA HIS A 501 -10.20 -11.25 -6.78
C HIS A 501 -9.64 -11.59 -5.40
N LEU A 502 -10.33 -11.18 -4.32
CA LEU A 502 -9.91 -11.47 -2.96
C LEU A 502 -9.88 -12.97 -2.67
N GLU A 503 -10.91 -13.73 -3.10
CA GLU A 503 -10.94 -15.19 -3.02
C GLU A 503 -9.74 -15.82 -3.74
N LYS A 504 -9.45 -15.38 -4.97
CA LYS A 504 -8.33 -15.88 -5.79
C LYS A 504 -6.95 -15.59 -5.17
N ILE A 505 -6.75 -14.39 -4.63
CA ILE A 505 -5.44 -14.03 -4.06
C ILE A 505 -5.21 -14.58 -2.66
N LEU A 506 -6.25 -15.05 -1.98
CA LEU A 506 -6.13 -15.73 -0.69
C LEU A 506 -6.15 -17.25 -0.86
N ASP A 507 -6.48 -17.74 -2.06
CA ASP A 507 -6.73 -19.16 -2.36
C ASP A 507 -7.74 -19.75 -1.36
N GLU A 508 -8.81 -19.00 -1.09
CA GLU A 508 -9.77 -19.33 -0.04
C GLU A 508 -11.20 -19.30 -0.60
N ALA A 509 -11.93 -20.41 -0.44
CA ALA A 509 -13.33 -20.52 -0.82
C ALA A 509 -14.22 -20.29 0.42
N PRO A 510 -15.23 -19.39 0.35
CA PRO A 510 -16.10 -19.11 1.49
C PRO A 510 -16.89 -20.34 1.96
N ASP A 511 -16.90 -20.59 3.26
CA ASP A 511 -17.76 -21.55 3.92
C ASP A 511 -19.17 -20.99 4.20
N ALA A 512 -19.26 -19.67 4.30
CA ALA A 512 -20.51 -18.94 4.52
C ALA A 512 -20.42 -17.52 3.92
N TYR A 513 -21.58 -16.91 3.73
CA TYR A 513 -21.73 -15.55 3.25
C TYR A 513 -22.43 -14.69 4.31
N ALA A 514 -22.07 -13.40 4.38
CA ALA A 514 -22.72 -12.44 5.25
C ALA A 514 -23.14 -11.19 4.47
N CYS A 515 -24.26 -10.59 4.84
CA CYS A 515 -24.79 -9.38 4.22
C CYS A 515 -25.54 -8.50 5.22
N ASP A 516 -25.87 -7.27 4.80
CA ASP A 516 -26.83 -6.41 5.50
C ASP A 516 -28.24 -7.02 5.49
N LEU A 517 -29.04 -6.65 6.48
CA LEU A 517 -30.46 -7.06 6.55
C LEU A 517 -31.32 -6.48 5.40
N HIS A 518 -30.90 -5.37 4.80
CA HIS A 518 -31.69 -4.69 3.79
C HIS A 518 -31.73 -5.49 2.47
N PRO A 519 -32.91 -6.01 2.06
CA PRO A 519 -32.99 -6.95 0.94
C PRO A 519 -32.73 -6.32 -0.43
N ASP A 520 -32.92 -5.01 -0.55
CA ASP A 520 -32.78 -4.28 -1.82
C ASP A 520 -31.35 -3.79 -2.07
N PHE A 521 -30.45 -3.94 -1.10
CA PHE A 521 -29.06 -3.60 -1.34
C PHE A 521 -28.42 -4.59 -2.31
N PHE A 522 -27.73 -4.06 -3.33
CA PHE A 522 -27.03 -4.90 -4.30
C PHE A 522 -26.03 -5.86 -3.60
N SER A 523 -25.33 -5.39 -2.57
CA SER A 523 -24.41 -6.24 -1.79
C SER A 523 -25.14 -7.41 -1.11
N ALA A 524 -26.37 -7.21 -0.60
CA ALA A 524 -27.17 -8.29 -0.02
C ALA A 524 -27.63 -9.28 -1.10
N GLN A 525 -28.08 -8.79 -2.25
CA GLN A 525 -28.48 -9.63 -3.39
C GLN A 525 -27.29 -10.43 -3.94
N LEU A 526 -26.10 -9.84 -4.02
CA LEU A 526 -24.87 -10.52 -4.42
C LEU A 526 -24.54 -11.67 -3.46
N ALA A 527 -24.53 -11.41 -2.14
CA ALA A 527 -24.27 -12.45 -1.14
C ALA A 527 -25.30 -13.59 -1.20
N GLN A 528 -26.59 -13.27 -1.40
CA GLN A 528 -27.66 -14.26 -1.58
C GLN A 528 -27.42 -15.11 -2.83
N LYS A 529 -27.09 -14.48 -3.96
CA LYS A 529 -26.77 -15.16 -5.23
C LYS A 529 -25.61 -16.14 -5.03
N LEU A 530 -24.48 -15.68 -4.47
CA LEU A 530 -23.28 -16.48 -4.24
C LEU A 530 -23.54 -17.63 -3.25
N ALA A 531 -24.25 -17.36 -2.16
CA ALA A 531 -24.62 -18.40 -1.19
C ALA A 531 -25.48 -19.50 -1.82
N HIS A 532 -26.44 -19.14 -2.68
CA HIS A 532 -27.28 -20.08 -3.41
C HIS A 532 -26.47 -20.87 -4.45
N GLU A 533 -25.66 -20.21 -5.26
CA GLU A 533 -24.84 -20.84 -6.30
C GLU A 533 -23.84 -21.85 -5.71
N HIS A 534 -23.22 -21.52 -4.59
CA HIS A 534 -22.23 -22.35 -3.91
C HIS A 534 -22.84 -23.30 -2.86
N GLN A 535 -24.17 -23.26 -2.65
CA GLN A 535 -24.87 -24.05 -1.63
C GLN A 535 -24.30 -23.88 -0.22
N LYS A 536 -24.02 -22.63 0.16
CA LYS A 536 -23.42 -22.25 1.44
C LYS A 536 -24.42 -21.46 2.29
N PRO A 537 -24.25 -21.45 3.62
CA PRO A 537 -25.07 -20.63 4.51
C PRO A 537 -24.95 -19.13 4.22
N LEU A 538 -26.07 -18.41 4.41
CA LEU A 538 -26.13 -16.95 4.39
C LEU A 538 -26.55 -16.44 5.75
N VAL A 539 -25.85 -15.42 6.27
CA VAL A 539 -26.16 -14.74 7.53
C VAL A 539 -26.43 -13.26 7.25
N ALA A 540 -27.65 -12.81 7.56
CA ALA A 540 -27.99 -11.40 7.48
C ALA A 540 -27.72 -10.72 8.84
N ILE A 541 -27.00 -9.59 8.84
CA ILE A 541 -26.54 -8.86 10.02
C ILE A 541 -27.24 -7.52 10.10
N ALA A 542 -27.73 -7.17 11.30
CA ALA A 542 -28.32 -5.86 11.55
C ALA A 542 -27.27 -4.74 11.36
N HIS A 543 -27.62 -3.72 10.61
CA HIS A 543 -26.72 -2.63 10.19
C HIS A 543 -25.93 -2.03 11.36
N HIS A 544 -26.62 -1.59 12.40
CA HIS A 544 -26.02 -0.96 13.58
C HIS A 544 -25.15 -1.93 14.40
N ALA A 545 -25.50 -3.22 14.44
CA ALA A 545 -24.67 -4.24 15.05
C ALA A 545 -23.38 -4.47 14.26
N ALA A 546 -23.43 -4.37 12.93
CA ALA A 546 -22.24 -4.46 12.07
C ALA A 546 -21.28 -3.28 12.32
N HIS A 547 -21.78 -2.04 12.52
CA HIS A 547 -20.94 -0.91 12.90
C HIS A 547 -20.17 -1.17 14.21
N VAL A 548 -20.86 -1.62 15.25
CA VAL A 548 -20.20 -1.93 16.54
C VAL A 548 -19.23 -3.10 16.39
N GLY A 549 -19.64 -4.15 15.66
CA GLY A 549 -18.81 -5.34 15.39
C GLY A 549 -17.51 -5.01 14.65
N ALA A 550 -17.56 -4.09 13.68
CA ALA A 550 -16.37 -3.64 12.94
C ALA A 550 -15.35 -2.96 13.86
N VAL A 551 -15.81 -2.08 14.77
CA VAL A 551 -14.93 -1.42 15.75
C VAL A 551 -14.38 -2.43 16.77
N MET A 552 -15.20 -3.39 17.23
CA MET A 552 -14.74 -4.46 18.11
C MET A 552 -13.66 -5.31 17.45
N ALA A 553 -13.84 -5.67 16.19
CA ALA A 553 -12.86 -6.46 15.42
C ALA A 553 -11.54 -5.70 15.25
N GLU A 554 -11.58 -4.42 14.86
CA GLU A 554 -10.39 -3.57 14.73
C GLU A 554 -9.64 -3.39 16.06
N ALA A 555 -10.37 -3.32 17.18
CA ALA A 555 -9.81 -3.23 18.53
C ALA A 555 -9.39 -4.59 19.12
N GLY A 556 -9.55 -5.70 18.39
CA GLY A 556 -9.26 -7.06 18.88
C GLY A 556 -10.11 -7.47 20.08
N ARG A 557 -11.38 -7.03 20.16
CA ARG A 557 -12.30 -7.31 21.28
C ARG A 557 -13.37 -8.33 20.88
N SER A 558 -13.58 -9.34 21.72
CA SER A 558 -14.66 -10.33 21.59
C SER A 558 -15.62 -10.34 22.79
N THR A 559 -15.24 -9.69 23.90
CA THR A 559 -16.06 -9.61 25.12
C THR A 559 -17.23 -8.64 24.93
N ARG A 560 -18.29 -8.82 25.73
CA ARG A 560 -19.47 -7.95 25.73
C ARG A 560 -19.05 -6.47 25.83
N THR A 561 -19.38 -5.70 24.80
CA THR A 561 -19.00 -4.30 24.63
C THR A 561 -20.27 -3.47 24.41
N ILE A 562 -20.39 -2.34 25.09
CA ILE A 562 -21.45 -1.36 24.81
C ILE A 562 -20.96 -0.43 23.71
N GLY A 563 -21.70 -0.37 22.60
CA GLY A 563 -21.44 0.46 21.46
C GLY A 563 -22.56 1.46 21.21
N ALA A 564 -22.20 2.66 20.78
CA ALA A 564 -23.13 3.65 20.27
C ALA A 564 -22.97 3.71 18.75
N ALA A 565 -23.95 3.21 18.01
CA ALA A 565 -24.01 3.30 16.55
C ALA A 565 -24.84 4.56 16.19
N LEU A 566 -24.13 5.67 15.99
CA LEU A 566 -24.73 6.99 15.70
C LEU A 566 -24.95 7.18 14.20
N ASP A 567 -25.51 6.18 13.56
CA ASP A 567 -25.88 6.20 12.16
C ASP A 567 -27.26 6.86 11.96
N GLY A 568 -27.48 7.45 10.79
CA GLY A 568 -28.74 8.16 10.49
C GLY A 568 -29.91 7.21 10.26
N VAL A 569 -29.67 6.06 9.58
CA VAL A 569 -30.70 5.11 9.21
C VAL A 569 -30.12 3.73 8.85
N GLY A 570 -30.76 2.68 9.35
CA GLY A 570 -30.51 1.29 8.99
C GLY A 570 -31.74 0.43 9.28
N LEU A 571 -31.83 -0.75 8.65
CA LEU A 571 -32.94 -1.67 8.88
C LEU A 571 -32.70 -2.46 10.18
N GLY A 572 -33.65 -2.36 11.10
CA GLY A 572 -33.67 -3.15 12.34
C GLY A 572 -34.20 -4.57 12.11
N PRO A 573 -33.86 -5.53 13.01
CA PRO A 573 -34.37 -6.91 12.93
C PRO A 573 -35.90 -7.00 13.07
N ASP A 574 -36.51 -6.00 13.65
CA ASP A 574 -37.96 -5.86 13.81
C ASP A 574 -38.66 -5.27 12.57
N GLY A 575 -37.92 -5.02 11.49
CA GLY A 575 -38.40 -4.43 10.25
C GLY A 575 -38.64 -2.92 10.36
N SER A 576 -38.31 -2.28 11.48
CA SER A 576 -38.41 -0.84 11.66
C SER A 576 -37.10 -0.14 11.24
N VAL A 577 -37.22 1.18 11.04
CA VAL A 577 -36.07 2.05 10.79
C VAL A 577 -35.39 2.35 12.12
N TRP A 578 -34.11 1.97 12.23
CA TRP A 578 -33.25 2.27 13.36
C TRP A 578 -32.31 3.43 13.04
N GLY A 579 -31.85 4.15 14.08
CA GLY A 579 -30.86 5.21 13.96
C GLY A 579 -30.51 5.78 15.33
N GLY A 580 -29.19 5.92 15.61
CA GLY A 580 -28.72 6.39 16.90
C GLY A 580 -28.92 5.37 18.01
N GLU A 581 -28.38 4.17 17.83
CA GLU A 581 -28.63 3.00 18.70
C GLU A 581 -27.55 2.80 19.77
N LEU A 582 -27.98 2.42 20.97
CA LEU A 582 -27.10 1.90 22.02
C LEU A 582 -27.26 0.38 22.07
N LEU A 583 -26.18 -0.35 21.78
CA LEU A 583 -26.17 -1.80 21.66
C LEU A 583 -25.16 -2.41 22.63
N ALA A 584 -25.50 -3.53 23.27
CA ALA A 584 -24.52 -4.41 23.90
C ALA A 584 -24.23 -5.55 22.92
N CYS A 585 -23.03 -5.54 22.34
CA CYS A 585 -22.59 -6.53 21.35
C CYS A 585 -21.58 -7.49 21.95
N SER A 586 -21.62 -8.76 21.52
CA SER A 586 -20.64 -9.80 21.82
C SER A 586 -20.51 -10.74 20.62
N ALA A 587 -19.63 -11.71 20.73
CA ALA A 587 -19.50 -12.78 19.74
C ALA A 587 -20.78 -13.62 19.55
N GLU A 588 -21.68 -13.64 20.54
CA GLU A 588 -22.92 -14.44 20.53
C GLU A 588 -24.11 -13.67 19.91
N GLY A 589 -23.96 -12.35 19.69
CA GLY A 589 -25.02 -11.49 19.16
C GLY A 589 -25.05 -10.12 19.83
N PHE A 590 -26.22 -9.46 19.73
CA PHE A 590 -26.40 -8.12 20.30
C PHE A 590 -27.75 -7.97 21.01
N GLU A 591 -27.80 -7.03 21.94
CA GLU A 591 -29.01 -6.59 22.67
C GLU A 591 -29.15 -5.07 22.49
N ARG A 592 -30.35 -4.62 22.12
CA ARG A 592 -30.68 -3.20 22.05
C ARG A 592 -30.93 -2.66 23.46
N LEU A 593 -30.07 -1.76 23.94
CA LEU A 593 -30.20 -1.13 25.26
C LEU A 593 -31.03 0.16 25.22
N GLY A 594 -31.01 0.85 24.11
CA GLY A 594 -31.74 2.10 23.93
C GLY A 594 -31.52 2.69 22.54
N THR A 595 -32.25 3.76 22.25
CA THR A 595 -32.19 4.54 21.02
C THR A 595 -32.30 6.02 21.31
N LEU A 596 -31.77 6.85 20.46
CA LEU A 596 -32.07 8.28 20.44
C LEU A 596 -33.54 8.49 20.03
N GLU A 597 -34.16 9.51 20.56
CA GLU A 597 -35.52 9.89 20.14
C GLU A 597 -35.54 10.27 18.66
N ALA A 598 -36.47 9.68 17.91
CA ALA A 598 -36.61 9.96 16.50
C ALA A 598 -37.04 11.44 16.29
N LEU A 599 -36.30 12.13 15.41
CA LEU A 599 -36.71 13.47 14.98
C LEU A 599 -37.97 13.35 14.11
N PRO A 600 -39.07 14.05 14.44
CA PRO A 600 -40.22 14.12 13.53
C PRO A 600 -39.79 14.88 12.27
N LEU A 601 -39.88 14.25 11.13
CA LEU A 601 -39.62 14.85 9.82
C LEU A 601 -40.88 15.54 9.29
#